data_b3399f0a632832f79250b165c5c06d40
#
_entry.id   b3399f0a632832f79250b165c5c06d40
#
_cell.length_a   1.000
_cell.length_b   1.000
_cell.length_c   1.000
_cell.angle_alpha   90.00
_cell.angle_beta   90.00
_cell.angle_gamma   90.00
#
_symmetry.space_group_name_H-M   'P 1'
#
loop_
_entity.id
_entity.type
_entity.pdbx_description
1 polymer ?
#
loop_
_entity_poly.entity_id
_entity_poly.type
_entity_poly.pdbx_seq_one_letter_code
_entity_poly.pdbx_strand_id
1 'polypeptide(L)'
;HKSQLSGKSAIELSHLERMIGESMVMVAGDEIRCMSNVCTHRGMLLVDGSCSKNTLQCPYHGRTFGLDGRMKSMPEFDQVEGFPTIQDDLRIFPSLFWKGLVFTGIEPSGMEACLEEMEGRIGWMPIETLEHDLSRNRCYDIRANWALYVDNYLEGFHIPFVHDDLNMALDYDNYRTEIFDGGVLQIGIASEGEPIFDIPETSPDFGLNV
;
A
#
# COMPACT_ATOMS: atom_id res chain seq x y z
N HIS A 1 7.35 13.45 -2.63
CA HIS A 1 6.54 14.67 -2.81
C HIS A 1 6.22 15.41 -1.51
N LYS A 2 7.22 15.63 -0.62
CA LYS A 2 7.06 16.47 0.60
C LYS A 2 7.02 17.99 0.33
N SER A 3 7.17 18.45 -0.90
CA SER A 3 7.48 19.88 -1.15
C SER A 3 6.28 20.75 -1.57
N GLN A 4 5.05 20.26 -1.59
CA GLN A 4 3.89 21.08 -2.01
C GLN A 4 2.60 20.91 -1.19
N LEU A 5 2.63 20.33 -0.01
CA LEU A 5 1.46 20.32 0.88
C LEU A 5 1.44 21.53 1.80
N SER A 6 1.41 22.73 1.23
CA SER A 6 1.16 23.95 2.01
C SER A 6 -0.35 24.12 2.22
N GLY A 7 -0.85 23.71 3.38
CA GLY A 7 -2.10 24.18 3.94
C GLY A 7 -3.41 23.50 3.55
N LYS A 8 -3.39 22.43 2.74
CA LYS A 8 -4.60 21.62 2.47
C LYS A 8 -4.25 20.13 2.48
N SER A 9 -5.05 19.33 3.15
CA SER A 9 -4.91 17.88 3.13
C SER A 9 -5.26 17.31 1.77
N ALA A 10 -4.41 16.48 1.20
CA ALA A 10 -4.73 15.71 0.01
C ALA A 10 -5.53 14.46 0.41
N ILE A 11 -6.50 14.09 -0.40
CA ILE A 11 -7.31 12.89 -0.23
C ILE A 11 -7.16 12.09 -1.51
N GLU A 12 -6.70 10.85 -1.40
CA GLU A 12 -6.47 9.98 -2.54
C GLU A 12 -7.24 8.67 -2.38
N LEU A 13 -7.80 8.17 -3.47
CA LEU A 13 -8.44 6.85 -3.50
C LEU A 13 -7.39 5.75 -3.59
N SER A 14 -7.56 4.70 -2.79
CA SER A 14 -6.73 3.52 -2.90
C SER A 14 -7.25 2.57 -3.99
N HIS A 15 -6.34 1.94 -4.71
CA HIS A 15 -6.68 0.90 -5.70
C HIS A 15 -6.93 -0.49 -5.07
N LEU A 16 -6.86 -0.58 -3.75
CA LEU A 16 -7.05 -1.84 -3.00
C LEU A 16 -8.50 -2.34 -2.96
N GLU A 17 -9.46 -1.52 -3.37
CA GLU A 17 -10.89 -1.85 -3.34
C GLU A 17 -11.23 -3.18 -3.99
N ARG A 18 -10.56 -3.51 -5.09
CA ARG A 18 -10.83 -4.76 -5.83
C ARG A 18 -10.26 -6.01 -5.14
N MET A 19 -9.26 -5.86 -4.31
CA MET A 19 -8.59 -6.98 -3.65
C MET A 19 -9.27 -7.39 -2.34
N ILE A 20 -9.70 -6.42 -1.55
CA ILE A 20 -10.22 -6.66 -0.19
C ILE A 20 -11.71 -6.37 -0.03
N GLY A 21 -12.39 -5.91 -1.10
CA GLY A 21 -13.83 -5.62 -1.08
C GLY A 21 -14.24 -4.40 -0.25
N GLU A 22 -13.26 -3.61 0.22
CA GLU A 22 -13.48 -2.38 0.99
C GLU A 22 -13.06 -1.17 0.18
N SER A 23 -13.94 -0.17 0.09
CA SER A 23 -13.58 1.13 -0.48
C SER A 23 -12.87 1.96 0.57
N MET A 24 -11.61 2.31 0.30
CA MET A 24 -10.78 3.08 1.22
C MET A 24 -10.38 4.41 0.61
N VAL A 25 -10.18 5.39 1.47
CA VAL A 25 -9.61 6.69 1.13
C VAL A 25 -8.36 6.93 1.97
N MET A 26 -7.28 7.37 1.32
CA MET A 26 -6.10 7.89 1.99
C MET A 26 -6.26 9.38 2.23
N VAL A 27 -6.00 9.79 3.45
CA VAL A 27 -6.00 11.20 3.85
C VAL A 27 -4.57 11.58 4.23
N ALA A 28 -3.96 12.46 3.44
CA ALA A 28 -2.66 13.03 3.73
C ALA A 28 -2.85 14.43 4.36
N GLY A 29 -2.50 14.55 5.63
CA GLY A 29 -2.48 15.78 6.40
C GLY A 29 -1.17 15.87 7.17
N ASP A 30 -1.24 16.15 8.47
CA ASP A 30 -0.08 16.04 9.37
C ASP A 30 0.40 14.60 9.50
N GLU A 31 -0.53 13.65 9.35
CA GLU A 31 -0.29 12.21 9.29
C GLU A 31 -1.07 11.59 8.14
N ILE A 32 -0.53 10.53 7.56
CA ILE A 32 -1.26 9.72 6.57
C ILE A 32 -2.18 8.75 7.31
N ARG A 33 -3.46 8.76 6.95
CA ARG A 33 -4.48 7.84 7.49
C ARG A 33 -5.20 7.14 6.36
N CYS A 34 -5.48 5.88 6.56
CA CYS A 34 -6.34 5.09 5.67
C CYS A 34 -7.67 4.84 6.40
N MET A 35 -8.78 5.16 5.74
CA MET A 35 -10.09 5.01 6.35
C MET A 35 -11.13 4.57 5.32
N SER A 36 -12.26 4.06 5.79
CA SER A 36 -13.37 3.67 4.93
C SER A 36 -13.88 4.89 4.12
N ASN A 37 -14.03 4.70 2.82
CA ASN A 37 -14.63 5.68 1.90
C ASN A 37 -16.16 5.53 1.83
N VAL A 38 -16.73 4.75 2.72
CA VAL A 38 -18.16 4.41 2.72
C VAL A 38 -18.87 5.12 3.88
N CYS A 39 -19.87 5.92 3.56
CA CYS A 39 -20.66 6.61 4.56
C CYS A 39 -21.38 5.63 5.50
N THR A 40 -21.20 5.79 6.79
CA THR A 40 -21.79 4.95 7.85
C THR A 40 -23.32 5.05 7.96
N HIS A 41 -23.97 5.92 7.17
CA HIS A 41 -25.44 6.02 7.16
C HIS A 41 -26.07 5.00 6.20
N ARG A 42 -25.79 5.08 4.89
CA ARG A 42 -26.40 4.24 3.84
C ARG A 42 -25.42 3.78 2.78
N GLY A 43 -24.15 3.66 3.11
CA GLY A 43 -23.15 3.04 2.23
C GLY A 43 -22.79 3.86 0.98
N MET A 44 -23.06 5.17 0.95
CA MET A 44 -22.65 6.02 -0.17
C MET A 44 -21.16 6.30 -0.13
N LEU A 45 -20.49 6.27 -1.28
CA LEU A 45 -19.10 6.70 -1.40
C LEU A 45 -18.98 8.19 -1.05
N LEU A 46 -17.95 8.52 -0.26
CA LEU A 46 -17.69 9.89 0.20
C LEU A 46 -16.86 10.69 -0.79
N VAL A 47 -15.92 10.01 -1.46
CA VAL A 47 -14.99 10.62 -2.41
C VAL A 47 -14.90 9.74 -3.65
N ASP A 48 -14.97 10.40 -4.82
CA ASP A 48 -14.74 9.78 -6.12
C ASP A 48 -13.60 10.55 -6.81
N GLY A 49 -12.38 9.98 -6.71
CA GLY A 49 -11.15 10.60 -7.18
C GLY A 49 -10.44 11.49 -6.16
N SER A 50 -9.23 11.92 -6.52
CA SER A 50 -8.38 12.75 -5.65
C SER A 50 -8.93 14.18 -5.52
N CYS A 51 -8.90 14.72 -4.32
CA CYS A 51 -9.37 16.08 -4.04
C CYS A 51 -8.62 16.70 -2.85
N SER A 52 -8.86 18.00 -2.61
CA SER A 52 -8.30 18.74 -1.48
C SER A 52 -9.44 19.37 -0.67
N LYS A 53 -9.72 18.79 0.49
CA LYS A 53 -10.82 19.22 1.38
C LYS A 53 -10.36 19.16 2.84
N ASN A 54 -11.07 19.87 3.70
CA ASN A 54 -10.85 19.86 5.16
C ASN A 54 -11.79 18.89 5.89
N THR A 55 -12.79 18.35 5.20
CA THR A 55 -13.77 17.40 5.71
C THR A 55 -14.25 16.49 4.58
N LEU A 56 -14.70 15.31 4.93
CA LEU A 56 -15.41 14.40 4.02
C LEU A 56 -16.91 14.60 4.20
N GLN A 57 -17.61 15.00 3.15
CA GLN A 57 -19.06 15.17 3.20
C GLN A 57 -19.74 14.19 2.25
N CYS A 58 -20.66 13.41 2.82
CA CYS A 58 -21.47 12.47 2.05
C CYS A 58 -22.40 13.23 1.09
N PRO A 59 -22.34 12.93 -0.22
CA PRO A 59 -23.15 13.64 -1.21
C PRO A 59 -24.65 13.28 -1.13
N TYR A 60 -25.00 12.23 -0.36
CA TYR A 60 -26.38 11.76 -0.27
C TYR A 60 -27.21 12.59 0.75
N HIS A 61 -26.79 12.63 2.03
CA HIS A 61 -27.54 13.33 3.10
C HIS A 61 -26.71 14.36 3.85
N GLY A 62 -25.56 14.75 3.34
CA GLY A 62 -24.72 15.77 3.95
C GLY A 62 -23.98 15.36 5.24
N ARG A 63 -24.02 14.05 5.62
CA ARG A 63 -23.23 13.58 6.76
C ARG A 63 -21.77 13.96 6.57
N THR A 64 -21.18 14.61 7.57
CA THR A 64 -19.83 15.19 7.48
C THR A 64 -18.91 14.54 8.49
N PHE A 65 -17.71 14.16 8.03
CA PHE A 65 -16.66 13.56 8.83
C PHE A 65 -15.40 14.44 8.82
N GLY A 66 -14.66 14.39 9.91
CA GLY A 66 -13.30 14.94 9.96
C GLY A 66 -12.32 14.11 9.13
N LEU A 67 -11.12 14.65 8.92
CA LEU A 67 -10.02 13.93 8.32
C LEU A 67 -9.37 12.91 9.28
N ASP A 68 -9.85 12.86 10.50
CA ASP A 68 -9.57 11.84 11.52
C ASP A 68 -10.62 10.70 11.50
N GLY A 69 -11.58 10.74 10.58
CA GLY A 69 -12.66 9.78 10.45
C GLY A 69 -13.86 10.02 11.39
N ARG A 70 -13.75 10.94 12.34
CA ARG A 70 -14.83 11.21 13.30
C ARG A 70 -16.00 11.88 12.64
N MET A 71 -17.19 11.39 12.96
CA MET A 71 -18.45 12.02 12.58
C MET A 71 -18.58 13.39 13.24
N LYS A 72 -18.89 14.43 12.46
CA LYS A 72 -19.02 15.82 12.94
C LYS A 72 -20.45 16.31 12.99
N SER A 73 -21.19 16.11 11.90
CA SER A 73 -22.55 16.62 11.79
C SER A 73 -23.34 15.88 10.71
N MET A 74 -24.66 15.94 10.85
CA MET A 74 -25.61 15.53 9.84
C MET A 74 -26.79 16.53 9.86
N PRO A 75 -27.25 17.05 8.72
CA PRO A 75 -28.39 17.94 8.67
C PRO A 75 -29.61 17.34 9.39
N GLU A 76 -30.34 18.18 10.10
CA GLU A 76 -31.58 17.84 10.86
C GLU A 76 -31.39 16.90 12.08
N PHE A 77 -30.14 16.56 12.43
CA PHE A 77 -29.83 15.67 13.55
C PHE A 77 -29.33 16.41 14.80
N ASP A 78 -29.35 17.74 14.83
CA ASP A 78 -28.84 18.56 15.93
C ASP A 78 -29.59 18.33 17.25
N GLN A 79 -30.83 17.84 17.18
CA GLN A 79 -31.68 17.58 18.35
C GLN A 79 -31.80 16.09 18.70
N VAL A 80 -31.06 15.23 18.02
CA VAL A 80 -31.10 13.77 18.28
C VAL A 80 -30.22 13.46 19.49
N GLU A 81 -30.87 13.00 20.57
CA GLU A 81 -30.16 12.64 21.80
C GLU A 81 -29.22 11.45 21.57
N GLY A 82 -27.99 11.55 22.08
CA GLY A 82 -26.98 10.50 21.96
C GLY A 82 -26.34 10.35 20.55
N PHE A 83 -26.56 11.31 19.67
CA PHE A 83 -25.94 11.35 18.34
C PHE A 83 -24.95 12.54 18.23
N PRO A 84 -23.78 12.38 17.57
CA PRO A 84 -23.22 11.12 17.04
C PRO A 84 -22.58 10.23 18.11
N THR A 85 -22.40 8.96 17.79
CA THR A 85 -21.67 7.99 18.60
C THR A 85 -20.42 7.52 17.87
N ILE A 86 -19.56 6.73 18.51
CA ILE A 86 -18.39 6.12 17.87
C ILE A 86 -18.76 5.17 16.72
N GLN A 87 -19.99 4.64 16.72
CA GLN A 87 -20.50 3.78 15.64
C GLN A 87 -20.82 4.57 14.35
N ASP A 88 -20.94 5.88 14.48
CA ASP A 88 -21.16 6.77 13.35
C ASP A 88 -19.84 7.19 12.67
N ASP A 89 -18.70 6.96 13.31
CA ASP A 89 -17.36 7.27 12.79
C ASP A 89 -17.01 6.34 11.61
N LEU A 90 -16.12 6.82 10.75
CA LEU A 90 -15.54 5.99 9.70
C LEU A 90 -14.55 4.98 10.32
N ARG A 91 -14.56 3.76 9.80
CA ARG A 91 -13.54 2.76 10.16
C ARG A 91 -12.17 3.25 9.73
N ILE A 92 -11.22 3.24 10.65
CA ILE A 92 -9.80 3.51 10.37
C ILE A 92 -9.11 2.16 10.16
N PHE A 93 -8.26 2.08 9.13
CA PHE A 93 -7.43 0.92 8.85
C PHE A 93 -6.00 1.18 9.33
N PRO A 94 -5.38 0.22 10.00
CA PRO A 94 -3.97 0.32 10.36
C PRO A 94 -3.12 0.62 9.12
N SER A 95 -2.17 1.53 9.25
CA SER A 95 -1.33 1.96 8.15
C SER A 95 0.09 2.15 8.62
N LEU A 96 1.05 1.71 7.82
CA LEU A 96 2.47 1.94 8.01
C LEU A 96 3.01 2.70 6.82
N PHE A 97 3.98 3.53 7.08
CA PHE A 97 4.64 4.35 6.07
C PHE A 97 6.12 4.03 6.03
N TRP A 98 6.61 3.65 4.86
CA TRP A 98 8.01 3.36 4.66
C TRP A 98 8.49 3.90 3.31
N LYS A 99 9.51 4.77 3.34
CA LYS A 99 10.19 5.33 2.16
C LYS A 99 9.26 5.81 1.03
N GLY A 100 8.17 6.50 1.37
CA GLY A 100 7.20 7.00 0.38
C GLY A 100 6.08 6.02 0.02
N LEU A 101 6.17 4.78 0.48
CA LEU A 101 5.13 3.75 0.31
C LEU A 101 4.21 3.70 1.53
N VAL A 102 2.94 3.46 1.29
CA VAL A 102 1.91 3.29 2.33
C VAL A 102 1.39 1.86 2.29
N PHE A 103 1.49 1.18 3.42
CA PHE A 103 0.97 -0.16 3.61
C PHE A 103 -0.25 -0.10 4.51
N THR A 104 -1.32 -0.77 4.13
CA THR A 104 -2.56 -0.83 4.92
C THR A 104 -3.25 -2.18 4.74
N GLY A 105 -4.10 -2.53 5.67
CA GLY A 105 -4.88 -3.76 5.62
C GLY A 105 -6.05 -3.74 6.59
N ILE A 106 -6.95 -4.72 6.46
CA ILE A 106 -8.11 -4.84 7.35
C ILE A 106 -7.66 -5.24 8.76
N GLU A 107 -6.80 -6.22 8.86
CA GLU A 107 -6.20 -6.72 10.11
C GLU A 107 -4.76 -7.13 9.82
N PRO A 108 -3.86 -6.17 9.56
CA PRO A 108 -2.49 -6.50 9.21
C PRO A 108 -1.78 -7.11 10.43
N SER A 109 -1.17 -8.26 10.23
CA SER A 109 -0.29 -8.91 11.20
C SER A 109 1.08 -9.16 10.55
N GLY A 110 2.16 -8.98 11.31
CA GLY A 110 3.53 -9.20 10.83
C GLY A 110 4.07 -8.12 9.86
N MET A 111 3.31 -7.06 9.59
CA MET A 111 3.72 -6.00 8.66
C MET A 111 4.94 -5.23 9.18
N GLU A 112 5.00 -4.98 10.48
CA GLU A 112 6.16 -4.33 11.12
C GLU A 112 7.42 -5.15 10.91
N ALA A 113 7.37 -6.45 11.18
CA ALA A 113 8.52 -7.34 10.98
C ALA A 113 8.94 -7.41 9.51
N CYS A 114 7.98 -7.41 8.59
CA CYS A 114 8.25 -7.36 7.16
C CYS A 114 8.97 -6.06 6.77
N LEU A 115 8.53 -4.90 7.28
CA LEU A 115 9.17 -3.63 6.99
C LEU A 115 10.55 -3.49 7.65
N GLU A 116 10.76 -4.08 8.82
CA GLU A 116 12.08 -4.15 9.47
C GLU A 116 13.06 -4.98 8.63
N GLU A 117 12.62 -6.13 8.10
CA GLU A 117 13.45 -6.93 7.18
C GLU A 117 13.75 -6.17 5.88
N MET A 118 12.75 -5.52 5.27
CA MET A 118 12.94 -4.68 4.08
C MET A 118 13.92 -3.53 4.36
N GLU A 119 13.82 -2.85 5.51
CA GLU A 119 14.77 -1.79 5.88
C GLU A 119 16.18 -2.33 6.03
N GLY A 120 16.35 -3.51 6.63
CA GLY A 120 17.65 -4.16 6.79
C GLY A 120 18.30 -4.54 5.45
N ARG A 121 17.50 -5.00 4.49
CA ARG A 121 18.00 -5.51 3.19
C ARG A 121 18.17 -4.44 2.13
N ILE A 122 17.15 -3.61 1.95
CA ILE A 122 17.08 -2.64 0.85
C ILE A 122 16.91 -1.18 1.33
N GLY A 123 16.95 -0.94 2.65
CA GLY A 123 16.81 0.40 3.21
C GLY A 123 17.88 1.40 2.77
N TRP A 124 19.01 0.94 2.27
CA TRP A 124 20.06 1.75 1.67
C TRP A 124 19.69 2.31 0.27
N MET A 125 18.72 1.70 -0.41
CA MET A 125 18.25 2.19 -1.71
C MET A 125 17.48 3.51 -1.55
N PRO A 126 17.64 4.46 -2.47
CA PRO A 126 16.94 5.76 -2.41
C PRO A 126 15.49 5.65 -2.90
N ILE A 127 14.71 4.71 -2.35
CA ILE A 127 13.33 4.40 -2.78
C ILE A 127 12.43 5.62 -2.69
N GLU A 128 12.64 6.49 -1.69
CA GLU A 128 11.89 7.73 -1.50
C GLU A 128 12.08 8.76 -2.63
N THR A 129 13.08 8.56 -3.48
CA THR A 129 13.34 9.43 -4.65
C THR A 129 12.66 8.92 -5.93
N LEU A 130 12.09 7.71 -5.90
CA LEU A 130 11.40 7.14 -7.04
C LEU A 130 10.14 7.95 -7.36
N GLU A 131 9.92 8.20 -8.64
CA GLU A 131 8.75 8.91 -9.13
C GLU A 131 7.83 7.95 -9.90
N HIS A 132 6.53 8.08 -9.64
CA HIS A 132 5.52 7.30 -10.35
C HIS A 132 5.37 7.79 -11.79
N ASP A 133 5.75 6.98 -12.76
CA ASP A 133 5.57 7.26 -14.18
C ASP A 133 4.21 6.71 -14.67
N LEU A 134 3.20 7.58 -14.69
CA LEU A 134 1.85 7.26 -15.16
C LEU A 134 1.82 6.73 -16.60
N SER A 135 2.77 7.12 -17.45
CA SER A 135 2.82 6.69 -18.86
C SER A 135 3.13 5.20 -19.00
N ARG A 136 3.75 4.62 -17.99
CA ARG A 136 4.14 3.20 -17.92
C ARG A 136 3.10 2.32 -17.24
N ASN A 137 2.04 2.89 -16.69
CA ASN A 137 0.97 2.11 -16.08
C ASN A 137 0.30 1.20 -17.11
N ARG A 138 0.07 -0.05 -16.70
CA ARG A 138 -0.68 -1.04 -17.46
C ARG A 138 -1.67 -1.73 -16.52
N CYS A 139 -2.84 -2.04 -17.02
CA CYS A 139 -3.87 -2.78 -16.30
C CYS A 139 -4.25 -4.01 -17.11
N TYR A 140 -4.27 -5.16 -16.45
CA TYR A 140 -4.63 -6.43 -17.03
C TYR A 140 -5.76 -7.07 -16.22
N ASP A 141 -6.88 -7.34 -16.87
CA ASP A 141 -8.00 -8.06 -16.25
C ASP A 141 -7.77 -9.58 -16.39
N ILE A 142 -7.48 -10.23 -15.27
CA ILE A 142 -7.19 -11.66 -15.22
C ILE A 142 -8.35 -12.40 -14.55
N ARG A 143 -8.88 -13.46 -15.19
CA ARG A 143 -9.95 -14.31 -14.65
C ARG A 143 -9.37 -15.43 -13.77
N ALA A 144 -8.70 -15.03 -12.70
CA ALA A 144 -8.13 -15.95 -11.71
C ALA A 144 -8.31 -15.38 -10.30
N ASN A 145 -8.27 -16.24 -9.31
CA ASN A 145 -8.19 -15.82 -7.93
C ASN A 145 -6.82 -15.17 -7.68
N TRP A 146 -6.80 -14.04 -7.00
CA TRP A 146 -5.56 -13.31 -6.69
C TRP A 146 -4.54 -14.16 -5.92
N ALA A 147 -5.02 -15.08 -5.05
CA ALA A 147 -4.15 -15.95 -4.27
C ALA A 147 -3.28 -16.87 -5.15
N LEU A 148 -3.79 -17.33 -6.30
CA LEU A 148 -2.98 -18.10 -7.26
C LEU A 148 -1.84 -17.27 -7.87
N TYR A 149 -2.08 -15.97 -8.03
CA TYR A 149 -1.05 -15.06 -8.54
C TYR A 149 0.06 -14.83 -7.50
N VAL A 150 -0.35 -14.70 -6.23
CA VAL A 150 0.59 -14.60 -5.11
C VAL A 150 1.37 -15.90 -4.94
N ASP A 151 0.69 -17.06 -4.96
CA ASP A 151 1.30 -18.38 -4.83
C ASP A 151 2.39 -18.61 -5.90
N ASN A 152 2.09 -18.28 -7.15
CA ASN A 152 3.06 -18.34 -8.25
C ASN A 152 4.25 -17.40 -8.05
N TYR A 153 4.07 -16.25 -7.41
CA TYR A 153 5.15 -15.30 -7.15
C TYR A 153 6.05 -15.72 -5.97
N LEU A 154 5.51 -16.48 -5.01
CA LEU A 154 6.24 -16.91 -3.81
C LEU A 154 7.22 -18.06 -4.06
N GLU A 155 7.30 -18.57 -5.27
CA GLU A 155 8.23 -19.63 -5.65
C GLU A 155 8.99 -19.27 -6.93
N GLY A 156 10.15 -19.86 -7.15
CA GLY A 156 10.98 -19.64 -8.34
C GLY A 156 11.11 -20.86 -9.25
N PHE A 157 10.42 -21.98 -8.96
CA PHE A 157 10.61 -23.25 -9.66
C PHE A 157 10.19 -23.21 -11.13
N HIS A 158 9.29 -22.33 -11.51
CA HIS A 158 8.83 -22.16 -12.88
C HIS A 158 9.78 -21.31 -13.74
N ILE A 159 10.72 -20.56 -13.15
CA ILE A 159 11.61 -19.63 -13.86
C ILE A 159 12.34 -20.35 -15.01
N PRO A 160 13.01 -21.51 -14.80
CA PRO A 160 13.75 -22.17 -15.88
C PRO A 160 12.88 -22.69 -17.02
N PHE A 161 11.56 -22.75 -16.85
CA PHE A 161 10.63 -23.37 -17.81
C PHE A 161 9.70 -22.37 -18.49
N VAL A 162 9.51 -21.19 -17.89
CA VAL A 162 8.50 -20.21 -18.31
C VAL A 162 9.12 -18.87 -18.67
N HIS A 163 10.24 -18.51 -18.04
CA HIS A 163 10.86 -17.19 -18.16
C HIS A 163 12.29 -17.28 -18.70
N ASP A 164 12.45 -17.62 -20.00
CA ASP A 164 13.75 -17.83 -20.62
C ASP A 164 14.71 -16.64 -20.42
N ASP A 165 14.25 -15.40 -20.63
CA ASP A 165 15.06 -14.20 -20.46
C ASP A 165 15.49 -14.00 -19.00
N LEU A 166 14.60 -14.22 -18.05
CA LEU A 166 14.91 -14.12 -16.62
C LEU A 166 15.87 -15.23 -16.19
N ASN A 167 15.65 -16.45 -16.70
CA ASN A 167 16.54 -17.58 -16.41
C ASN A 167 17.98 -17.37 -16.96
N MET A 168 18.14 -16.65 -18.08
CA MET A 168 19.46 -16.28 -18.58
C MET A 168 20.13 -15.21 -17.72
N ALA A 169 19.36 -14.28 -17.17
CA ALA A 169 19.87 -13.20 -16.33
C ALA A 169 20.19 -13.65 -14.89
N LEU A 170 19.65 -14.77 -14.45
CA LEU A 170 19.84 -15.30 -13.10
C LEU A 170 20.78 -16.50 -13.06
N ASP A 171 21.67 -16.52 -12.10
CA ASP A 171 22.34 -17.74 -11.63
C ASP A 171 21.35 -18.53 -10.77
N TYR A 172 20.53 -19.35 -11.43
CA TYR A 172 19.45 -20.08 -10.79
C TYR A 172 19.92 -21.06 -9.72
N ASP A 173 21.11 -21.64 -9.85
CA ASP A 173 21.67 -22.56 -8.85
C ASP A 173 21.96 -21.88 -7.51
N ASN A 174 22.15 -20.56 -7.54
CA ASN A 174 22.36 -19.72 -6.36
C ASN A 174 21.14 -18.89 -5.98
N TYR A 175 20.01 -19.03 -6.69
CA TYR A 175 18.74 -18.41 -6.31
C TYR A 175 18.28 -18.92 -4.92
N ARG A 176 17.87 -17.98 -4.05
CA ARG A 176 17.53 -18.30 -2.66
C ARG A 176 16.15 -17.82 -2.29
N THR A 177 15.49 -18.63 -1.46
CA THR A 177 14.25 -18.23 -0.77
C THR A 177 14.49 -18.31 0.73
N GLU A 178 14.32 -17.19 1.41
CA GLU A 178 14.43 -17.07 2.86
C GLU A 178 13.04 -16.81 3.44
N ILE A 179 12.71 -17.50 4.54
CA ILE A 179 11.44 -17.32 5.25
C ILE A 179 11.76 -16.59 6.56
N PHE A 180 11.02 -15.54 6.84
CA PHE A 180 11.12 -14.78 8.08
C PHE A 180 9.72 -14.55 8.68
N ASP A 181 9.65 -14.01 9.89
CA ASP A 181 8.36 -13.74 10.53
C ASP A 181 7.58 -12.65 9.77
N GLY A 182 6.46 -13.05 9.19
CA GLY A 182 5.59 -12.17 8.40
C GLY A 182 5.87 -12.13 6.91
N GLY A 183 6.87 -12.86 6.37
CA GLY A 183 7.16 -12.79 4.94
C GLY A 183 8.10 -13.83 4.37
N VAL A 184 8.30 -13.70 3.07
CA VAL A 184 9.24 -14.48 2.28
C VAL A 184 10.10 -13.52 1.46
N LEU A 185 11.40 -13.73 1.48
CA LEU A 185 12.36 -12.99 0.67
C LEU A 185 12.93 -13.93 -0.40
N GLN A 186 12.87 -13.49 -1.64
CA GLN A 186 13.52 -14.16 -2.76
C GLN A 186 14.72 -13.33 -3.19
N ILE A 187 15.88 -13.98 -3.30
CA ILE A 187 17.14 -13.35 -3.66
C ILE A 187 17.61 -13.96 -4.98
N GLY A 188 17.55 -13.18 -6.04
CA GLY A 188 18.07 -13.55 -7.35
C GLY A 188 19.54 -13.14 -7.45
N ILE A 189 20.41 -14.08 -7.77
CA ILE A 189 21.83 -13.82 -8.05
C ILE A 189 21.99 -13.60 -9.55
N ALA A 190 22.66 -12.53 -9.94
CA ALA A 190 22.89 -12.21 -11.34
C ALA A 190 23.90 -13.16 -11.97
N SER A 191 23.64 -13.57 -13.22
CA SER A 191 24.59 -14.27 -14.06
C SER A 191 25.80 -13.38 -14.40
N GLU A 192 26.92 -14.00 -14.81
CA GLU A 192 28.13 -13.26 -15.17
C GLU A 192 27.86 -12.27 -16.32
N GLY A 193 28.19 -11.01 -16.08
CA GLY A 193 28.03 -9.91 -17.06
C GLY A 193 26.71 -9.15 -16.95
N GLU A 194 25.77 -9.60 -16.14
CA GLU A 194 24.54 -8.86 -15.86
C GLU A 194 24.78 -7.69 -14.88
N PRO A 195 23.97 -6.63 -14.94
CA PRO A 195 24.03 -5.53 -13.99
C PRO A 195 23.73 -6.00 -12.57
N ILE A 196 24.48 -5.50 -11.60
CA ILE A 196 24.29 -5.79 -10.17
C ILE A 196 24.13 -4.49 -9.39
N PHE A 197 23.56 -4.58 -8.19
CA PHE A 197 23.51 -3.47 -7.26
C PHE A 197 24.83 -3.30 -6.52
N ASP A 198 25.23 -2.05 -6.26
CA ASP A 198 26.35 -1.73 -5.40
C ASP A 198 25.87 -1.74 -3.93
N ILE A 199 25.89 -2.94 -3.34
CA ILE A 199 25.37 -3.17 -1.99
C ILE A 199 26.39 -2.66 -0.96
N PRO A 200 26.00 -1.78 -0.04
CA PRO A 200 26.91 -1.25 0.97
C PRO A 200 27.35 -2.32 1.98
N GLU A 201 28.55 -2.15 2.54
CA GLU A 201 29.11 -3.05 3.55
C GLU A 201 28.23 -3.24 4.81
N THR A 202 27.30 -2.31 5.03
CA THR A 202 26.35 -2.37 6.16
C THR A 202 25.16 -3.29 5.91
N SER A 203 24.92 -3.71 4.67
CA SER A 203 23.84 -4.64 4.34
C SER A 203 24.24 -6.09 4.65
N PRO A 204 23.31 -6.91 5.14
CA PRO A 204 23.55 -8.36 5.31
C PRO A 204 23.80 -9.08 3.98
N ASP A 205 23.45 -8.46 2.87
CA ASP A 205 23.63 -8.99 1.52
C ASP A 205 24.94 -8.51 0.86
N PHE A 206 25.80 -7.80 1.58
CA PHE A 206 27.08 -7.33 1.06
C PHE A 206 27.89 -8.47 0.46
N GLY A 207 28.40 -8.25 -0.73
CA GLY A 207 29.18 -9.24 -1.50
C GLY A 207 28.35 -10.22 -2.32
N LEU A 208 27.02 -10.12 -2.30
CA LEU A 208 26.18 -10.84 -3.25
C LEU A 208 26.07 -10.06 -4.57
N ASN A 209 26.05 -10.79 -5.67
CA ASN A 209 25.80 -10.23 -7.00
C ASN A 209 24.28 -10.26 -7.29
N VAL A 210 23.51 -9.39 -6.67
CA VAL A 210 22.06 -9.30 -6.82
C VAL A 210 21.65 -8.13 -7.69
#